data_a260c4f4540d5e9602508db6c7f78eba
#
_entry.id   a260c4f4540d5e9602508db6c7f78eba
#
_cell.length_a   1.000
_cell.length_b   1.000
_cell.length_c   1.000
_cell.angle_alpha   90.00
_cell.angle_beta   90.00
_cell.angle_gamma   90.00
#
_symmetry.space_group_name_H-M   'P 1'
#
loop_
_entity.id
_entity.type
_entity.pdbx_description
1 polymer ?
#
loop_
_entity_poly.entity_id
_entity_poly.type
_entity_poly.pdbx_seq_one_letter_code
_entity_poly.pdbx_strand_id
1 'polypeptide(L)'
;MHAMEQLRGRMAELADLAAIGMLAGWDQLVMMPSEGGAARAQQLGTLARLTHEQATAAQIGEWLAEIDAAGDGAPAGGGAELDELDCDIVRLARRDWERARRVPEELAVELARASADGQEIWQKARANDDFAAFAPALARNVELARAYGECVAQDGESRYEALLGDYDFGLRTAELRRVFGELAQALPPLVAEARVRTPHRTLEVPVSAQQAAVAGTLRRLGVDEASWRVDVSAHPFTTWIGRGDSRVTTRYSDGEVESLLSSLHEYGHALYERQVDPALDRTNLGAGTSMSMHESQSKLWENHVARSPAFSEVLAAELGAGGFAVTPVELHAALVGVEPSPIRVSADPLTYPLHIVVRFELELALIDGELAVADLPAAWNEQMRRLLGVEVPSDALGCLQDVHWSGGSFGYFPSYALGCLIAAQLWEAMQAEIGPREEDLRRGDVAPIQRWLGEHVHRYGRRLDTIPLLEQATGRALEIEPFLRYVAPLAGG
;
A
#
# COMPACT_ATOMS: atom_id res chain seq x y z
N MET A 1 28.01 -3.09 23.77
CA MET A 1 26.80 -3.61 24.45
C MET A 1 25.88 -2.48 24.93
N HIS A 2 26.35 -1.47 25.67
CA HIS A 2 25.47 -0.43 26.24
C HIS A 2 24.79 0.45 25.16
N ALA A 3 25.52 0.89 24.13
CA ALA A 3 24.96 1.69 23.03
C ALA A 3 23.90 0.92 22.25
N MET A 4 24.10 -0.38 21.97
CA MET A 4 23.14 -1.21 21.29
C MET A 4 21.84 -1.41 22.11
N GLU A 5 21.97 -1.62 23.44
CA GLU A 5 20.82 -1.70 24.33
C GLU A 5 20.00 -0.39 24.36
N GLN A 6 20.68 0.75 24.37
CA GLN A 6 20.01 2.07 24.31
C GLN A 6 19.33 2.31 22.96
N LEU A 7 19.98 1.92 21.84
CA LEU A 7 19.38 1.99 20.52
C LEU A 7 18.10 1.12 20.43
N ARG A 8 18.17 -0.14 20.88
CA ARG A 8 16.98 -1.02 20.94
C ARG A 8 15.87 -0.42 21.81
N GLY A 9 16.21 0.16 22.96
CA GLY A 9 15.25 0.85 23.84
C GLY A 9 14.54 2.00 23.11
N ARG A 10 15.29 2.82 22.36
CA ARG A 10 14.75 3.93 21.57
C ARG A 10 13.86 3.44 20.42
N MET A 11 14.23 2.36 19.73
CA MET A 11 13.40 1.78 18.67
C MET A 11 12.09 1.26 19.25
N ALA A 12 12.13 0.65 20.44
CA ALA A 12 10.92 0.18 21.13
C ALA A 12 9.99 1.33 21.53
N GLU A 13 10.53 2.44 22.06
CA GLU A 13 9.73 3.64 22.37
C GLU A 13 9.07 4.24 21.11
N LEU A 14 9.81 4.30 19.99
CA LEU A 14 9.28 4.79 18.72
C LEU A 14 8.16 3.88 18.17
N ALA A 15 8.33 2.56 18.29
CA ALA A 15 7.29 1.60 17.89
C ALA A 15 6.03 1.75 18.75
N ASP A 16 6.15 1.93 20.08
CA ASP A 16 5.02 2.17 20.97
C ASP A 16 4.30 3.49 20.64
N LEU A 17 5.04 4.58 20.36
CA LEU A 17 4.46 5.86 19.95
C LEU A 17 3.71 5.74 18.61
N ALA A 18 4.28 5.03 17.65
CA ALA A 18 3.63 4.76 16.37
C ALA A 18 2.31 3.97 16.57
N ALA A 19 2.31 2.93 17.40
CA ALA A 19 1.13 2.12 17.72
C ALA A 19 0.02 2.97 18.37
N ILE A 20 0.37 3.87 19.30
CA ILE A 20 -0.57 4.83 19.92
C ILE A 20 -1.16 5.77 18.85
N GLY A 21 -0.32 6.25 17.93
CA GLY A 21 -0.76 7.08 16.80
C GLY A 21 -1.75 6.37 15.89
N MET A 22 -1.44 5.12 15.52
CA MET A 22 -2.33 4.28 14.72
C MET A 22 -3.67 4.02 15.41
N LEU A 23 -3.66 3.74 16.73
CA LEU A 23 -4.88 3.58 17.52
C LEU A 23 -5.72 4.87 17.52
N ALA A 24 -5.10 6.02 17.72
CA ALA A 24 -5.79 7.31 17.74
C ALA A 24 -6.34 7.68 16.35
N GLY A 25 -5.61 7.37 15.27
CA GLY A 25 -6.05 7.53 13.88
C GLY A 25 -7.24 6.62 13.55
N TRP A 26 -7.16 5.35 13.92
CA TRP A 26 -8.27 4.41 13.76
C TRP A 26 -9.53 4.90 14.50
N ASP A 27 -9.41 5.29 15.77
CA ASP A 27 -10.53 5.80 16.56
C ASP A 27 -11.15 7.05 15.92
N GLN A 28 -10.33 7.95 15.36
CA GLN A 28 -10.79 9.14 14.65
C GLN A 28 -11.71 8.81 13.46
N LEU A 29 -11.39 7.75 12.73
CA LEU A 29 -12.11 7.38 11.50
C LEU A 29 -13.33 6.48 11.77
N VAL A 30 -13.35 5.76 12.91
CA VAL A 30 -14.32 4.68 13.16
C VAL A 30 -15.24 4.98 14.34
N MET A 31 -14.73 5.51 15.46
CA MET A 31 -15.46 5.60 16.73
C MET A 31 -15.62 7.01 17.28
N MET A 32 -14.74 7.94 16.92
CA MET A 32 -14.70 9.27 17.51
C MET A 32 -16.02 10.03 17.28
N PRO A 33 -16.62 10.64 18.31
CA PRO A 33 -17.75 11.57 18.12
C PRO A 33 -17.38 12.74 17.20
N SER A 34 -18.33 13.21 16.40
CA SER A 34 -18.10 14.23 15.35
C SER A 34 -17.50 15.55 15.87
N GLU A 35 -17.78 15.92 17.13
CA GLU A 35 -17.23 17.13 17.75
C GLU A 35 -15.79 16.93 18.30
N GLY A 36 -15.26 15.72 18.29
CA GLY A 36 -13.93 15.38 18.83
C GLY A 36 -12.75 15.83 17.98
N GLY A 37 -13.00 16.23 16.72
CA GLY A 37 -11.96 16.44 15.70
C GLY A 37 -10.86 17.43 16.08
N ALA A 38 -11.22 18.60 16.63
CA ALA A 38 -10.24 19.61 17.02
C ALA A 38 -9.29 19.12 18.15
N ALA A 39 -9.83 18.43 19.15
CA ALA A 39 -9.02 17.88 20.25
C ALA A 39 -8.11 16.76 19.74
N ARG A 40 -8.62 15.87 18.85
CA ARG A 40 -7.86 14.76 18.26
C ARG A 40 -6.71 15.29 17.39
N ALA A 41 -6.93 16.32 16.58
CA ALA A 41 -5.89 16.96 15.78
C ALA A 41 -4.73 17.47 16.67
N GLN A 42 -5.04 18.11 17.81
CA GLN A 42 -4.02 18.57 18.78
C GLN A 42 -3.27 17.39 19.41
N GLN A 43 -3.97 16.30 19.78
CA GLN A 43 -3.36 15.10 20.35
C GLN A 43 -2.41 14.42 19.38
N LEU A 44 -2.85 14.21 18.13
CA LEU A 44 -2.01 13.63 17.07
C LEU A 44 -0.82 14.53 16.72
N GLY A 45 -1.01 15.84 16.66
CA GLY A 45 0.09 16.80 16.47
C GLY A 45 1.12 16.76 17.59
N THR A 46 0.69 16.64 18.85
CA THR A 46 1.61 16.47 20.00
C THR A 46 2.38 15.17 19.88
N LEU A 47 1.69 14.07 19.56
CA LEU A 47 2.31 12.74 19.40
C LEU A 47 3.32 12.75 18.25
N ALA A 48 2.98 13.32 17.09
CA ALA A 48 3.87 13.45 15.94
C ALA A 48 5.14 14.23 16.31
N ARG A 49 5.02 15.35 17.03
CA ARG A 49 6.18 16.13 17.51
C ARG A 49 7.08 15.31 18.44
N LEU A 50 6.50 14.62 19.43
CA LEU A 50 7.26 13.76 20.35
C LEU A 50 7.98 12.64 19.60
N THR A 51 7.31 11.98 18.66
CA THR A 51 7.90 10.93 17.83
C THR A 51 9.06 11.48 16.99
N HIS A 52 8.87 12.62 16.37
CA HIS A 52 9.92 13.26 15.57
C HIS A 52 11.14 13.65 16.42
N GLU A 53 10.93 14.29 17.58
CA GLU A 53 12.02 14.65 18.50
C GLU A 53 12.82 13.41 18.94
N GLN A 54 12.16 12.30 19.21
CA GLN A 54 12.81 11.05 19.58
C GLN A 54 13.53 10.39 18.41
N ALA A 55 12.94 10.42 17.21
CA ALA A 55 13.52 9.80 16.00
C ALA A 55 14.74 10.57 15.47
N THR A 56 14.80 11.89 15.67
CA THR A 56 15.91 12.76 15.20
C THR A 56 16.95 13.07 16.27
N ALA A 57 16.79 12.54 17.49
CA ALA A 57 17.64 12.82 18.64
C ALA A 57 19.13 12.57 18.34
N ALA A 58 20.00 13.48 18.74
CA ALA A 58 21.46 13.39 18.52
C ALA A 58 22.06 12.10 19.13
N GLN A 59 21.49 11.65 20.23
CA GLN A 59 21.92 10.43 20.93
C GLN A 59 21.91 9.18 20.03
N ILE A 60 20.97 9.10 19.06
CA ILE A 60 20.96 7.97 18.11
C ILE A 60 22.27 7.94 17.32
N GLY A 61 22.73 9.11 16.82
CA GLY A 61 24.01 9.22 16.12
C GLY A 61 25.22 8.88 16.99
N GLU A 62 25.21 9.29 18.28
CA GLU A 62 26.24 8.95 19.24
C GLU A 62 26.32 7.44 19.45
N TRP A 63 25.17 6.78 19.66
CA TRP A 63 25.12 5.30 19.82
C TRP A 63 25.57 4.58 18.56
N LEU A 64 25.15 5.04 17.37
CA LEU A 64 25.59 4.47 16.09
C LEU A 64 27.09 4.58 15.92
N ALA A 65 27.70 5.72 16.26
CA ALA A 65 29.15 5.93 16.20
C ALA A 65 29.91 5.05 17.22
N GLU A 66 29.38 4.86 18.45
CA GLU A 66 29.96 3.95 19.44
C GLU A 66 29.92 2.48 18.98
N ILE A 67 28.83 2.08 18.31
CA ILE A 67 28.67 0.73 17.76
C ILE A 67 29.69 0.48 16.65
N ASP A 68 29.86 1.44 15.72
CA ASP A 68 30.87 1.36 14.65
C ASP A 68 32.29 1.23 15.21
N ALA A 69 32.64 2.09 16.17
CA ALA A 69 33.97 2.10 16.79
C ALA A 69 34.28 0.79 17.55
N ALA A 70 33.25 0.14 18.10
CA ALA A 70 33.43 -1.16 18.76
C ALA A 70 33.64 -2.30 17.75
N GLY A 71 33.07 -2.21 16.53
CA GLY A 71 33.27 -3.16 15.44
C GLY A 71 34.67 -3.05 14.80
N ASP A 72 35.15 -1.83 14.55
CA ASP A 72 36.43 -1.56 13.86
C ASP A 72 37.68 -1.70 14.75
N GLY A 73 37.53 -1.65 16.07
CA GLY A 73 38.65 -1.52 17.01
C GLY A 73 38.86 -2.69 17.96
N ALA A 74 38.07 -3.75 17.93
CA ALA A 74 38.24 -4.87 18.85
C ALA A 74 39.41 -5.76 18.44
N PRO A 75 40.44 -5.96 19.33
CA PRO A 75 41.40 -7.01 19.10
C PRO A 75 40.65 -8.36 19.05
N ALA A 76 41.06 -9.24 18.13
CA ALA A 76 40.46 -10.56 17.95
C ALA A 76 40.30 -11.25 19.31
N GLY A 77 39.08 -11.25 19.86
CA GLY A 77 38.71 -11.90 21.12
C GLY A 77 37.97 -11.11 22.20
N GLY A 78 37.57 -9.85 22.00
CA GLY A 78 37.07 -9.04 23.13
C GLY A 78 35.82 -8.17 22.90
N GLY A 79 35.34 -7.95 21.67
CA GLY A 79 34.07 -7.28 21.41
C GLY A 79 32.95 -8.30 21.17
N ALA A 80 31.79 -8.17 21.75
CA ALA A 80 30.64 -8.98 21.35
C ALA A 80 30.32 -8.60 19.90
N GLU A 81 30.52 -9.53 18.99
CA GLU A 81 30.15 -9.43 17.60
C GLU A 81 28.63 -9.19 17.54
N LEU A 82 28.16 -8.19 16.81
CA LEU A 82 26.73 -7.94 16.62
C LEU A 82 26.13 -9.18 15.93
N ASP A 83 24.98 -9.64 16.39
CA ASP A 83 24.23 -10.65 15.66
C ASP A 83 23.60 -10.05 14.39
N GLU A 84 23.06 -10.90 13.51
CA GLU A 84 22.43 -10.45 12.27
C GLU A 84 21.27 -9.50 12.51
N LEU A 85 20.50 -9.72 13.57
CA LEU A 85 19.36 -8.88 13.93
C LEU A 85 19.82 -7.49 14.36
N ASP A 86 20.88 -7.41 15.17
CA ASP A 86 21.50 -6.15 15.58
C ASP A 86 22.05 -5.37 14.37
N CYS A 87 22.70 -6.07 13.44
CA CYS A 87 23.20 -5.45 12.20
C CYS A 87 22.03 -4.83 11.40
N ASP A 88 20.91 -5.53 11.25
CA ASP A 88 19.73 -5.01 10.54
C ASP A 88 19.09 -3.83 11.26
N ILE A 89 18.96 -3.88 12.59
CA ILE A 89 18.44 -2.77 13.41
C ILE A 89 19.32 -1.53 13.22
N VAL A 90 20.65 -1.68 13.31
CA VAL A 90 21.61 -0.57 13.15
C VAL A 90 21.54 0.01 11.74
N ARG A 91 21.54 -0.85 10.72
CA ARG A 91 21.44 -0.44 9.32
C ARG A 91 20.21 0.42 9.06
N LEU A 92 19.05 -0.05 9.51
CA LEU A 92 17.79 0.64 9.29
C LEU A 92 17.64 1.90 10.17
N ALA A 93 18.09 1.84 11.43
CA ALA A 93 18.08 2.99 12.32
C ALA A 93 18.96 4.14 11.79
N ARG A 94 20.14 3.81 11.24
CA ARG A 94 21.03 4.77 10.59
C ARG A 94 20.37 5.43 9.39
N ARG A 95 19.81 4.62 8.47
CA ARG A 95 19.11 5.09 7.28
C ARG A 95 18.01 6.09 7.64
N ASP A 96 17.12 5.68 8.55
CA ASP A 96 15.95 6.45 8.91
C ASP A 96 16.35 7.75 9.67
N TRP A 97 17.34 7.67 10.59
CA TRP A 97 17.83 8.81 11.33
C TRP A 97 18.58 9.83 10.46
N GLU A 98 19.48 9.38 9.57
CA GLU A 98 20.20 10.25 8.64
C GLU A 98 19.24 10.95 7.69
N ARG A 99 18.26 10.22 7.13
CA ARG A 99 17.26 10.78 6.23
C ARG A 99 16.41 11.85 6.92
N ALA A 100 15.89 11.58 8.10
CA ALA A 100 15.07 12.53 8.86
C ALA A 100 15.81 13.82 9.19
N ARG A 101 17.12 13.77 9.44
CA ARG A 101 17.95 14.94 9.77
C ARG A 101 18.40 15.79 8.58
N ARG A 102 18.29 15.26 7.36
CA ARG A 102 18.58 16.04 6.15
C ARG A 102 17.54 17.10 5.86
N VAL A 103 16.33 16.96 6.40
CA VAL A 103 15.21 17.88 6.17
C VAL A 103 15.31 19.04 7.17
N PRO A 104 15.49 20.31 6.70
CA PRO A 104 15.44 21.47 7.59
C PRO A 104 14.09 21.60 8.30
N GLU A 105 14.11 22.08 9.55
CA GLU A 105 12.90 22.24 10.36
C GLU A 105 11.85 23.11 9.66
N GLU A 106 12.28 24.22 9.06
CA GLU A 106 11.42 25.15 8.33
C GLU A 106 10.70 24.43 7.17
N LEU A 107 11.42 23.58 6.43
CA LEU A 107 10.83 22.81 5.34
C LEU A 107 9.82 21.76 5.86
N ALA A 108 10.12 21.09 6.97
CA ALA A 108 9.21 20.13 7.58
C ALA A 108 7.89 20.79 8.04
N VAL A 109 7.99 22.00 8.64
CA VAL A 109 6.82 22.78 9.05
C VAL A 109 5.99 23.23 7.84
N GLU A 110 6.64 23.67 6.75
CA GLU A 110 5.95 24.09 5.52
C GLU A 110 5.27 22.91 4.81
N LEU A 111 5.91 21.73 4.74
CA LEU A 111 5.31 20.51 4.21
C LEU A 111 4.03 20.14 4.98
N ALA A 112 4.11 20.13 6.31
CA ALA A 112 2.95 19.80 7.16
C ALA A 112 1.79 20.79 6.97
N ARG A 113 2.09 22.09 6.88
CA ARG A 113 1.08 23.13 6.64
C ARG A 113 0.47 22.99 5.24
N ALA A 114 1.29 22.88 4.21
CA ALA A 114 0.84 22.76 2.83
C ALA A 114 0.00 21.49 2.60
N SER A 115 0.33 20.39 3.27
CA SER A 115 -0.47 19.15 3.28
C SER A 115 -1.88 19.39 3.87
N ALA A 116 -1.97 20.03 5.04
CA ALA A 116 -3.26 20.30 5.69
C ALA A 116 -4.12 21.26 4.87
N ASP A 117 -3.56 22.38 4.46
CA ASP A 117 -4.24 23.40 3.64
C ASP A 117 -4.65 22.80 2.28
N GLY A 118 -3.76 22.04 1.66
CA GLY A 118 -3.97 21.41 0.36
C GLY A 118 -5.15 20.43 0.37
N GLN A 119 -5.26 19.61 1.41
CA GLN A 119 -6.38 18.66 1.54
C GLN A 119 -7.74 19.37 1.71
N GLU A 120 -7.78 20.43 2.52
CA GLU A 120 -9.01 21.22 2.70
C GLU A 120 -9.44 21.91 1.39
N ILE A 121 -8.49 22.51 0.67
CA ILE A 121 -8.75 23.16 -0.62
C ILE A 121 -9.21 22.13 -1.65
N TRP A 122 -8.52 20.97 -1.72
CA TRP A 122 -8.85 19.88 -2.64
C TRP A 122 -10.27 19.33 -2.42
N GLN A 123 -10.69 19.12 -1.17
CA GLN A 123 -12.05 18.63 -0.88
C GLN A 123 -13.12 19.57 -1.47
N LYS A 124 -12.92 20.88 -1.32
CA LYS A 124 -13.84 21.90 -1.85
C LYS A 124 -13.78 21.96 -3.39
N ALA A 125 -12.57 21.93 -3.95
CA ALA A 125 -12.35 21.98 -5.39
C ALA A 125 -12.96 20.76 -6.09
N ARG A 126 -12.73 19.56 -5.54
CA ARG A 126 -13.33 18.32 -6.06
C ARG A 126 -14.86 18.34 -6.01
N ALA A 127 -15.44 18.80 -4.91
CA ALA A 127 -16.89 18.86 -4.75
C ALA A 127 -17.55 19.84 -5.73
N ASN A 128 -16.82 20.88 -6.17
CA ASN A 128 -17.30 21.92 -7.09
C ASN A 128 -16.80 21.73 -8.54
N ASP A 129 -16.01 20.68 -8.81
CA ASP A 129 -15.35 20.45 -10.11
C ASP A 129 -14.48 21.64 -10.56
N ASP A 130 -13.70 22.20 -9.63
CA ASP A 130 -12.93 23.44 -9.81
C ASP A 130 -11.43 23.21 -9.60
N PHE A 131 -10.76 22.69 -10.63
CA PHE A 131 -9.30 22.52 -10.61
C PHE A 131 -8.55 23.84 -10.45
N ALA A 132 -9.07 24.94 -10.99
CA ALA A 132 -8.40 26.23 -10.92
C ALA A 132 -8.26 26.73 -9.47
N ALA A 133 -9.22 26.42 -8.60
CA ALA A 133 -9.13 26.70 -7.17
C ALA A 133 -8.08 25.86 -6.44
N PHE A 134 -7.82 24.63 -6.91
CA PHE A 134 -6.81 23.72 -6.31
C PHE A 134 -5.40 23.94 -6.87
N ALA A 135 -5.25 24.37 -8.11
CA ALA A 135 -3.97 24.45 -8.81
C ALA A 135 -2.85 25.22 -8.04
N PRO A 136 -3.13 26.34 -7.32
CA PRO A 136 -2.11 27.01 -6.52
C PRO A 136 -1.58 26.18 -5.35
N ALA A 137 -2.45 25.42 -4.66
CA ALA A 137 -2.08 24.56 -3.56
C ALA A 137 -1.27 23.35 -4.08
N LEU A 138 -1.68 22.76 -5.20
CA LEU A 138 -0.92 21.69 -5.86
C LEU A 138 0.46 22.17 -6.31
N ALA A 139 0.58 23.37 -6.90
CA ALA A 139 1.86 23.95 -7.30
C ALA A 139 2.81 24.10 -6.09
N ARG A 140 2.26 24.54 -4.94
CA ARG A 140 3.04 24.64 -3.69
C ARG A 140 3.49 23.26 -3.21
N ASN A 141 2.63 22.25 -3.23
CA ASN A 141 3.00 20.88 -2.85
C ASN A 141 4.10 20.31 -3.76
N VAL A 142 4.02 20.54 -5.08
CA VAL A 142 5.05 20.12 -6.05
C VAL A 142 6.39 20.82 -5.76
N GLU A 143 6.39 22.13 -5.47
CA GLU A 143 7.59 22.87 -5.10
C GLU A 143 8.24 22.31 -3.84
N LEU A 144 7.44 22.08 -2.80
CA LEU A 144 7.91 21.52 -1.53
C LEU A 144 8.41 20.09 -1.66
N ALA A 145 7.71 19.25 -2.47
CA ALA A 145 8.16 17.90 -2.76
C ALA A 145 9.51 17.86 -3.49
N ARG A 146 9.74 18.80 -4.42
CA ARG A 146 11.05 18.95 -5.08
C ARG A 146 12.14 19.34 -4.08
N ALA A 147 11.87 20.33 -3.21
CA ALA A 147 12.82 20.76 -2.17
C ALA A 147 13.11 19.60 -1.19
N TYR A 148 12.09 18.86 -0.77
CA TYR A 148 12.25 17.69 0.08
C TYR A 148 13.09 16.62 -0.60
N GLY A 149 12.77 16.27 -1.86
CA GLY A 149 13.52 15.29 -2.64
C GLY A 149 15.01 15.66 -2.78
N GLU A 150 15.33 16.96 -2.96
CA GLU A 150 16.73 17.46 -2.98
C GLU A 150 17.44 17.26 -1.63
N CYS A 151 16.74 17.46 -0.51
CA CYS A 151 17.33 17.29 0.83
C CYS A 151 17.65 15.82 1.13
N VAL A 152 16.77 14.88 0.72
CA VAL A 152 16.89 13.48 1.12
C VAL A 152 17.54 12.58 0.06
N ALA A 153 17.75 13.09 -1.16
CA ALA A 153 18.43 12.36 -2.23
C ALA A 153 19.82 11.89 -1.81
N GLN A 154 20.18 10.69 -2.19
CA GLN A 154 21.52 10.16 -2.07
C GLN A 154 22.33 10.49 -3.33
N ASP A 155 23.65 10.26 -3.29
CA ASP A 155 24.53 10.52 -4.43
C ASP A 155 24.06 9.69 -5.66
N GLY A 156 23.75 10.40 -6.74
CA GLY A 156 23.26 9.80 -7.99
C GLY A 156 21.77 9.49 -8.05
N GLU A 157 20.99 9.79 -7.00
CA GLU A 157 19.53 9.72 -7.03
C GLU A 157 18.90 10.96 -7.65
N SER A 158 17.84 10.77 -8.44
CA SER A 158 16.96 11.84 -8.85
C SER A 158 16.06 12.30 -7.68
N ARG A 159 15.47 13.50 -7.76
CA ARG A 159 14.47 13.96 -6.79
C ARG A 159 13.31 12.97 -6.66
N TYR A 160 12.86 12.42 -7.79
CA TYR A 160 11.75 11.48 -7.79
C TYR A 160 12.12 10.14 -7.14
N GLU A 161 13.33 9.62 -7.36
CA GLU A 161 13.82 8.43 -6.65
C GLU A 161 13.88 8.65 -5.14
N ALA A 162 14.30 9.84 -4.72
CA ALA A 162 14.28 10.21 -3.32
C ALA A 162 12.87 10.22 -2.71
N LEU A 163 11.85 10.66 -3.46
CA LEU A 163 10.43 10.60 -3.04
C LEU A 163 9.92 9.15 -3.00
N LEU A 164 10.25 8.32 -4.00
CA LEU A 164 9.94 6.90 -4.00
C LEU A 164 10.47 6.20 -2.74
N GLY A 165 11.66 6.58 -2.29
CA GLY A 165 12.33 6.00 -1.14
C GLY A 165 11.58 6.10 0.19
N ASP A 166 10.55 6.98 0.29
CA ASP A 166 9.67 7.04 1.46
C ASP A 166 8.67 5.88 1.51
N TYR A 167 8.38 5.28 0.36
CA TYR A 167 7.40 4.22 0.20
C TYR A 167 8.04 2.88 -0.15
N ASP A 168 9.04 2.91 -1.03
CA ASP A 168 9.75 1.75 -1.57
C ASP A 168 11.23 2.06 -1.73
N PHE A 169 11.99 1.94 -0.65
CA PHE A 169 13.42 2.26 -0.65
C PHE A 169 14.19 1.40 -1.65
N GLY A 170 15.10 2.06 -2.38
CA GLY A 170 15.99 1.40 -3.37
C GLY A 170 15.40 1.22 -4.76
N LEU A 171 14.12 1.55 -4.99
CA LEU A 171 13.56 1.52 -6.35
C LEU A 171 14.18 2.61 -7.23
N ARG A 172 14.39 2.28 -8.50
CA ARG A 172 14.96 3.19 -9.49
C ARG A 172 13.94 3.62 -10.52
N THR A 173 13.90 4.91 -10.84
CA THR A 173 13.00 5.47 -11.85
C THR A 173 13.18 4.78 -13.22
N ALA A 174 14.41 4.42 -13.57
CA ALA A 174 14.70 3.69 -14.81
C ALA A 174 14.00 2.33 -14.88
N GLU A 175 13.96 1.60 -13.77
CA GLU A 175 13.27 0.31 -13.67
C GLU A 175 11.75 0.49 -13.77
N LEU A 176 11.20 1.47 -13.06
CA LEU A 176 9.77 1.80 -13.13
C LEU A 176 9.37 2.21 -14.55
N ARG A 177 10.16 3.05 -15.23
CA ARG A 177 9.91 3.44 -16.64
C ARG A 177 9.89 2.21 -17.56
N ARG A 178 10.81 1.26 -17.35
CA ARG A 178 10.82 0.00 -18.12
C ARG A 178 9.54 -0.80 -17.87
N VAL A 179 9.26 -1.15 -16.62
CA VAL A 179 8.12 -2.00 -16.23
C VAL A 179 6.79 -1.36 -16.64
N PHE A 180 6.60 -0.09 -16.34
CA PHE A 180 5.34 0.61 -16.66
C PHE A 180 5.21 0.89 -18.16
N GLY A 181 6.32 1.10 -18.87
CA GLY A 181 6.34 1.17 -20.32
C GLY A 181 5.91 -0.14 -20.99
N GLU A 182 6.36 -1.28 -20.46
CA GLU A 182 5.94 -2.61 -20.92
C GLU A 182 4.43 -2.84 -20.64
N LEU A 183 3.92 -2.45 -19.46
CA LEU A 183 2.48 -2.50 -19.15
C LEU A 183 1.65 -1.60 -20.08
N ALA A 184 2.12 -0.38 -20.33
CA ALA A 184 1.45 0.57 -21.23
C ALA A 184 1.36 0.07 -22.67
N GLN A 185 2.23 -0.84 -23.09
CA GLN A 185 2.19 -1.48 -24.41
C GLN A 185 1.33 -2.75 -24.41
N ALA A 186 1.43 -3.58 -23.37
CA ALA A 186 0.81 -4.89 -23.33
C ALA A 186 -0.68 -4.85 -22.97
N LEU A 187 -1.10 -3.97 -22.04
CA LEU A 187 -2.46 -4.01 -21.50
C LEU A 187 -3.55 -3.39 -22.39
N PRO A 188 -3.36 -2.26 -23.09
CA PRO A 188 -4.45 -1.64 -23.86
C PRO A 188 -5.11 -2.57 -24.89
N PRO A 189 -4.38 -3.41 -25.66
CA PRO A 189 -5.01 -4.41 -26.55
C PRO A 189 -5.86 -5.42 -25.79
N LEU A 190 -5.39 -5.91 -24.61
CA LEU A 190 -6.13 -6.84 -23.77
C LEU A 190 -7.39 -6.21 -23.21
N VAL A 191 -7.34 -4.95 -22.79
CA VAL A 191 -8.52 -4.18 -22.33
C VAL A 191 -9.58 -4.10 -23.41
N ALA A 192 -9.18 -3.76 -24.65
CA ALA A 192 -10.11 -3.67 -25.78
C ALA A 192 -10.81 -5.01 -26.08
N GLU A 193 -10.11 -6.13 -25.93
CA GLU A 193 -10.66 -7.48 -26.14
C GLU A 193 -11.55 -7.89 -24.97
N ALA A 194 -11.13 -7.67 -23.71
CA ALA A 194 -11.84 -8.02 -22.50
C ALA A 194 -13.20 -7.34 -22.38
N ARG A 195 -13.33 -6.07 -22.79
CA ARG A 195 -14.62 -5.33 -22.84
C ARG A 195 -15.72 -6.08 -23.59
N VAL A 196 -15.37 -6.86 -24.59
CA VAL A 196 -16.34 -7.61 -25.43
C VAL A 196 -16.60 -8.99 -24.82
N ARG A 197 -15.56 -9.64 -24.29
CA ARG A 197 -15.63 -11.04 -23.87
C ARG A 197 -16.02 -11.22 -22.41
N THR A 198 -15.58 -10.31 -21.56
CA THR A 198 -15.80 -10.38 -20.11
C THR A 198 -16.39 -9.06 -19.60
N PRO A 199 -17.58 -8.66 -20.10
CA PRO A 199 -18.17 -7.39 -19.70
C PRO A 199 -18.52 -7.40 -18.23
N HIS A 200 -18.42 -6.24 -17.59
CA HIS A 200 -18.84 -6.07 -16.21
C HIS A 200 -20.29 -6.47 -16.00
N ARG A 201 -20.57 -7.14 -14.87
CA ARG A 201 -21.92 -7.56 -14.45
C ARG A 201 -22.18 -7.06 -13.04
N THR A 202 -23.25 -6.32 -12.89
CA THR A 202 -23.72 -5.88 -11.58
C THR A 202 -24.57 -6.96 -10.92
N LEU A 203 -24.38 -7.13 -9.62
CA LEU A 203 -25.22 -7.94 -8.75
C LEU A 203 -25.85 -7.05 -7.68
N GLU A 204 -27.16 -7.09 -7.55
CA GLU A 204 -27.90 -6.30 -6.55
C GLU A 204 -27.86 -7.01 -5.18
N VAL A 205 -26.71 -7.00 -4.50
CA VAL A 205 -26.49 -7.69 -3.23
C VAL A 205 -26.89 -6.79 -2.05
N PRO A 206 -27.91 -7.17 -1.24
CA PRO A 206 -28.30 -6.40 -0.06
C PRO A 206 -27.15 -6.30 0.96
N VAL A 207 -27.05 -5.14 1.63
CA VAL A 207 -26.02 -4.89 2.67
C VAL A 207 -26.02 -5.99 3.74
N SER A 208 -27.18 -6.50 4.17
CA SER A 208 -27.25 -7.55 5.17
C SER A 208 -26.61 -8.87 4.71
N ALA A 209 -26.74 -9.23 3.42
CA ALA A 209 -26.09 -10.39 2.85
C ALA A 209 -24.57 -10.19 2.70
N GLN A 210 -24.15 -8.98 2.30
CA GLN A 210 -22.73 -8.63 2.27
C GLN A 210 -22.09 -8.75 3.67
N GLN A 211 -22.72 -8.20 4.69
CA GLN A 211 -22.23 -8.27 6.09
C GLN A 211 -22.09 -9.71 6.57
N ALA A 212 -23.09 -10.54 6.32
CA ALA A 212 -23.05 -11.96 6.67
C ALA A 212 -21.92 -12.70 5.93
N ALA A 213 -21.77 -12.44 4.63
CA ALA A 213 -20.76 -13.08 3.81
C ALA A 213 -19.33 -12.65 4.18
N VAL A 214 -19.10 -11.37 4.43
CA VAL A 214 -17.80 -10.84 4.92
C VAL A 214 -17.45 -11.50 6.26
N ALA A 215 -18.37 -11.49 7.23
CA ALA A 215 -18.12 -12.08 8.55
C ALA A 215 -17.87 -13.60 8.45
N GLY A 216 -18.63 -14.33 7.63
CA GLY A 216 -18.45 -15.76 7.39
C GLY A 216 -17.11 -16.07 6.72
N THR A 217 -16.76 -15.32 5.69
CA THR A 217 -15.50 -15.48 4.96
C THR A 217 -14.30 -15.18 5.87
N LEU A 218 -14.25 -14.03 6.55
CA LEU A 218 -13.14 -13.68 7.43
C LEU A 218 -12.96 -14.69 8.56
N ARG A 219 -14.04 -15.24 9.11
CA ARG A 219 -13.97 -16.32 10.12
C ARG A 219 -13.30 -17.57 9.56
N ARG A 220 -13.59 -17.97 8.30
CA ARG A 220 -12.90 -19.09 7.62
C ARG A 220 -11.41 -18.84 7.43
N LEU A 221 -11.02 -17.58 7.22
CA LEU A 221 -9.62 -17.17 7.11
C LEU A 221 -8.89 -17.10 8.45
N GLY A 222 -9.55 -17.39 9.57
CA GLY A 222 -8.97 -17.40 10.91
C GLY A 222 -9.05 -16.06 11.64
N VAL A 223 -9.89 -15.15 11.18
CA VAL A 223 -10.20 -13.91 11.91
C VAL A 223 -11.07 -14.24 13.10
N ASP A 224 -10.58 -13.95 14.30
CA ASP A 224 -11.25 -14.17 15.59
C ASP A 224 -11.38 -12.86 16.37
N GLU A 225 -12.43 -12.75 17.19
CA GLU A 225 -12.73 -11.53 17.96
C GLU A 225 -11.75 -11.28 19.13
N ALA A 226 -10.91 -12.27 19.48
CA ALA A 226 -9.95 -12.12 20.56
C ALA A 226 -8.71 -11.31 20.13
N SER A 227 -8.42 -11.30 18.83
CA SER A 227 -7.21 -10.67 18.29
C SER A 227 -7.44 -9.82 17.02
N TRP A 228 -8.68 -9.79 16.54
CA TRP A 228 -9.07 -9.00 15.38
C TRP A 228 -10.28 -8.15 15.68
N ARG A 229 -10.36 -7.02 14.99
CA ARG A 229 -11.54 -6.17 14.95
C ARG A 229 -11.91 -5.84 13.52
N VAL A 230 -13.20 -5.93 13.18
CA VAL A 230 -13.75 -5.60 11.86
C VAL A 230 -14.81 -4.53 12.04
N ASP A 231 -14.61 -3.37 11.43
CA ASP A 231 -15.49 -2.22 11.56
C ASP A 231 -15.89 -1.67 10.17
N VAL A 232 -16.77 -0.65 10.17
CA VAL A 232 -17.19 0.06 8.96
C VAL A 232 -16.53 1.43 8.91
N SER A 233 -16.01 1.79 7.73
CA SER A 233 -15.44 3.13 7.48
C SER A 233 -15.83 3.65 6.11
N ALA A 234 -15.63 4.95 5.87
CA ALA A 234 -15.90 5.56 4.57
C ALA A 234 -14.97 5.01 3.46
N HIS A 235 -13.72 4.75 3.82
CA HIS A 235 -12.73 4.09 2.98
C HIS A 235 -12.15 2.92 3.78
N PRO A 236 -12.17 1.68 3.25
CA PRO A 236 -11.54 0.53 3.88
C PRO A 236 -10.06 0.80 4.16
N PHE A 237 -9.57 0.34 5.30
CA PHE A 237 -8.17 0.39 5.69
C PHE A 237 -7.85 -0.63 6.78
N THR A 238 -6.58 -0.96 6.88
CA THR A 238 -6.02 -1.82 7.93
C THR A 238 -5.16 -1.01 8.89
N THR A 239 -5.23 -1.35 10.16
CA THR A 239 -4.37 -0.81 11.21
C THR A 239 -3.84 -1.92 12.09
N TRP A 240 -2.53 -1.95 12.28
CA TRP A 240 -1.83 -2.85 13.19
C TRP A 240 -1.43 -2.10 14.45
N ILE A 241 -2.02 -2.43 15.61
CA ILE A 241 -1.70 -1.79 16.88
C ILE A 241 -0.58 -2.56 17.61
N GLY A 242 -0.49 -3.84 17.33
CA GLY A 242 0.50 -4.73 17.92
C GLY A 242 0.04 -6.17 17.87
N ARG A 243 0.89 -7.06 18.37
CA ARG A 243 0.58 -8.49 18.35
C ARG A 243 -0.69 -8.77 19.14
N GLY A 244 -1.71 -9.30 18.46
CA GLY A 244 -3.01 -9.58 19.04
C GLY A 244 -4.03 -8.43 18.93
N ASP A 245 -3.72 -7.33 18.23
CA ASP A 245 -4.69 -6.26 17.94
C ASP A 245 -4.56 -5.82 16.46
N SER A 246 -5.24 -6.55 15.57
CA SER A 246 -5.36 -6.22 14.14
C SER A 246 -6.75 -5.63 13.89
N ARG A 247 -6.81 -4.47 13.22
CA ARG A 247 -8.06 -3.79 12.93
C ARG A 247 -8.21 -3.58 11.44
N VAL A 248 -9.24 -4.15 10.88
CA VAL A 248 -9.60 -3.99 9.47
C VAL A 248 -10.95 -3.29 9.36
N THR A 249 -11.13 -2.51 8.33
CA THR A 249 -12.41 -1.88 8.06
C THR A 249 -12.89 -2.25 6.66
N THR A 250 -14.19 -2.17 6.45
CA THR A 250 -14.80 -2.35 5.13
C THR A 250 -15.92 -1.32 4.93
N ARG A 251 -16.41 -1.23 3.71
CA ARG A 251 -17.55 -0.39 3.36
C ARG A 251 -18.63 -1.23 2.70
N TYR A 252 -19.86 -1.02 3.09
CA TYR A 252 -21.02 -1.67 2.49
C TYR A 252 -21.84 -0.66 1.70
N SER A 253 -22.24 -1.03 0.49
CA SER A 253 -23.14 -0.26 -0.36
C SER A 253 -24.20 -1.20 -0.96
N ASP A 254 -25.44 -0.75 -1.03
CA ASP A 254 -26.50 -1.56 -1.65
C ASP A 254 -26.21 -1.76 -3.14
N GLY A 255 -26.43 -2.98 -3.60
CA GLY A 255 -26.25 -3.35 -5.00
C GLY A 255 -24.78 -3.58 -5.43
N GLU A 256 -23.84 -3.66 -4.49
CA GLU A 256 -22.42 -3.86 -4.80
C GLU A 256 -21.88 -5.16 -4.19
N VAL A 257 -20.75 -5.63 -4.68
CA VAL A 257 -19.98 -6.78 -4.13
C VAL A 257 -18.60 -6.37 -3.64
N GLU A 258 -18.29 -5.08 -3.72
CA GLU A 258 -16.97 -4.52 -3.39
C GLU A 258 -16.54 -4.82 -1.95
N SER A 259 -17.49 -4.91 -1.01
CA SER A 259 -17.20 -5.26 0.39
C SER A 259 -16.53 -6.63 0.56
N LEU A 260 -16.80 -7.59 -0.33
CA LEU A 260 -16.15 -8.90 -0.33
C LEU A 260 -14.68 -8.78 -0.73
N LEU A 261 -14.39 -8.00 -1.77
CA LEU A 261 -13.04 -7.78 -2.27
C LEU A 261 -12.22 -6.93 -1.30
N SER A 262 -12.77 -5.79 -0.86
CA SER A 262 -12.08 -4.90 0.08
C SER A 262 -11.77 -5.57 1.42
N SER A 263 -12.67 -6.44 1.92
CA SER A 263 -12.41 -7.18 3.15
C SER A 263 -11.25 -8.17 3.03
N LEU A 264 -11.09 -8.83 1.88
CA LEU A 264 -9.95 -9.72 1.62
C LEU A 264 -8.67 -8.93 1.34
N HIS A 265 -8.79 -7.77 0.70
CA HIS A 265 -7.69 -6.82 0.52
C HIS A 265 -7.11 -6.40 1.88
N GLU A 266 -7.96 -5.88 2.77
CA GLU A 266 -7.54 -5.45 4.11
C GLU A 266 -7.05 -6.62 4.97
N TYR A 267 -7.64 -7.80 4.80
CA TYR A 267 -7.13 -9.02 5.42
C TYR A 267 -5.69 -9.34 5.01
N GLY A 268 -5.35 -9.15 3.73
CA GLY A 268 -3.99 -9.36 3.23
C GLY A 268 -2.97 -8.46 3.92
N HIS A 269 -3.27 -7.17 4.07
CA HIS A 269 -2.44 -6.22 4.82
C HIS A 269 -2.28 -6.64 6.28
N ALA A 270 -3.37 -6.99 6.95
CA ALA A 270 -3.34 -7.37 8.35
C ALA A 270 -2.59 -8.69 8.59
N LEU A 271 -2.74 -9.66 7.69
CA LEU A 271 -2.02 -10.93 7.77
C LEU A 271 -0.51 -10.74 7.67
N TYR A 272 -0.05 -9.83 6.79
CA TYR A 272 1.36 -9.50 6.67
C TYR A 272 1.93 -9.07 8.02
N GLU A 273 1.36 -8.05 8.64
CA GLU A 273 1.80 -7.54 9.94
C GLU A 273 1.76 -8.63 11.03
N ARG A 274 0.72 -9.47 11.05
CA ARG A 274 0.57 -10.54 12.05
C ARG A 274 1.63 -11.63 11.96
N GLN A 275 2.14 -11.90 10.77
CA GLN A 275 3.10 -12.96 10.52
C GLN A 275 4.56 -12.49 10.51
N VAL A 276 4.82 -11.21 10.79
CA VAL A 276 6.17 -10.72 11.10
C VAL A 276 6.73 -11.50 12.29
N ASP A 277 8.01 -11.89 12.22
CA ASP A 277 8.66 -12.68 13.29
C ASP A 277 8.52 -11.97 14.65
N PRO A 278 8.06 -12.65 15.70
CA PRO A 278 7.97 -12.09 17.05
C PRO A 278 9.27 -11.49 17.59
N ALA A 279 10.41 -11.97 17.14
CA ALA A 279 11.72 -11.42 17.51
C ALA A 279 11.91 -9.96 17.05
N LEU A 280 11.14 -9.52 16.05
CA LEU A 280 11.17 -8.15 15.50
C LEU A 280 10.21 -7.20 16.22
N ASP A 281 9.36 -7.68 17.13
CA ASP A 281 8.40 -6.85 17.86
C ASP A 281 9.10 -5.70 18.59
N ARG A 282 8.52 -4.52 18.51
CA ARG A 282 9.05 -3.30 19.12
C ARG A 282 10.47 -2.94 18.67
N THR A 283 10.84 -3.30 17.46
CA THR A 283 12.04 -2.80 16.76
C THR A 283 11.63 -2.00 15.52
N ASN A 284 12.57 -1.32 14.90
CA ASN A 284 12.36 -0.67 13.60
C ASN A 284 12.17 -1.65 12.42
N LEU A 285 12.31 -2.95 12.69
CA LEU A 285 12.11 -4.04 11.70
C LEU A 285 10.72 -4.67 11.81
N GLY A 286 9.95 -4.37 12.85
CA GLY A 286 8.72 -5.06 13.25
C GLY A 286 7.46 -4.65 12.47
N ALA A 287 7.58 -4.41 11.17
CA ALA A 287 6.48 -4.09 10.25
C ALA A 287 6.75 -4.64 8.86
N GLY A 288 5.76 -4.59 7.96
CA GLY A 288 5.96 -4.89 6.54
C GLY A 288 6.99 -3.94 5.90
N THR A 289 7.75 -4.42 4.90
CA THR A 289 8.98 -3.73 4.47
C THR A 289 8.74 -2.46 3.67
N SER A 290 7.69 -2.42 2.83
CA SER A 290 7.42 -1.30 1.91
C SER A 290 5.96 -1.28 1.50
N MET A 291 5.53 -0.18 0.86
CA MET A 291 4.15 -0.05 0.39
C MET A 291 3.86 -1.02 -0.77
N SER A 292 4.78 -1.25 -1.69
CA SER A 292 4.60 -2.23 -2.78
C SER A 292 4.48 -3.66 -2.26
N MET A 293 5.33 -4.06 -1.31
CA MET A 293 5.24 -5.39 -0.72
C MET A 293 3.95 -5.54 0.10
N HIS A 294 3.54 -4.50 0.82
CA HIS A 294 2.27 -4.47 1.56
C HIS A 294 1.07 -4.61 0.62
N GLU A 295 1.04 -3.83 -0.45
CA GLU A 295 -0.02 -3.89 -1.46
C GLU A 295 0.00 -5.23 -2.22
N SER A 296 1.15 -5.88 -2.35
CA SER A 296 1.20 -7.21 -2.97
C SER A 296 0.46 -8.26 -2.13
N GLN A 297 0.45 -8.11 -0.81
CA GLN A 297 -0.28 -9.03 0.06
C GLN A 297 -1.79 -8.80 -0.07
N SER A 298 -2.25 -7.55 -0.07
CA SER A 298 -3.65 -7.22 -0.31
C SER A 298 -4.13 -7.68 -1.68
N LYS A 299 -3.34 -7.41 -2.74
CA LYS A 299 -3.66 -7.81 -4.12
C LYS A 299 -3.60 -9.32 -4.34
N LEU A 300 -2.77 -10.05 -3.61
CA LEU A 300 -2.77 -11.51 -3.67
C LEU A 300 -4.11 -12.07 -3.16
N TRP A 301 -4.59 -11.58 -2.01
CA TRP A 301 -5.86 -12.03 -1.46
C TRP A 301 -7.07 -11.53 -2.26
N GLU A 302 -7.05 -10.31 -2.75
CA GLU A 302 -8.10 -9.75 -3.59
C GLU A 302 -8.16 -10.43 -4.96
N ASN A 303 -7.04 -10.49 -5.68
CA ASN A 303 -7.02 -10.88 -7.09
C ASN A 303 -6.87 -12.39 -7.28
N HIS A 304 -5.94 -13.04 -6.57
CA HIS A 304 -5.64 -14.46 -6.80
C HIS A 304 -6.47 -15.41 -5.94
N VAL A 305 -6.97 -14.94 -4.79
CA VAL A 305 -7.87 -15.72 -3.94
C VAL A 305 -9.32 -15.33 -4.19
N ALA A 306 -9.76 -14.12 -3.83
CA ALA A 306 -11.18 -13.73 -3.88
C ALA A 306 -11.78 -13.79 -5.29
N ARG A 307 -11.03 -13.34 -6.30
CA ARG A 307 -11.46 -13.36 -7.71
C ARG A 307 -11.25 -14.72 -8.40
N SER A 308 -10.78 -15.76 -7.70
CA SER A 308 -10.63 -17.08 -8.31
C SER A 308 -11.98 -17.76 -8.50
N PRO A 309 -12.16 -18.56 -9.58
CA PRO A 309 -13.37 -19.38 -9.76
C PRO A 309 -13.60 -20.31 -8.57
N ALA A 310 -12.54 -20.89 -8.01
CA ALA A 310 -12.60 -21.81 -6.88
C ALA A 310 -13.13 -21.15 -5.61
N PHE A 311 -12.63 -19.96 -5.25
CA PHE A 311 -13.05 -19.26 -4.04
C PHE A 311 -14.43 -18.59 -4.19
N SER A 312 -14.88 -18.34 -5.43
CA SER A 312 -16.25 -17.89 -5.70
C SER A 312 -17.31 -18.90 -5.20
N GLU A 313 -16.98 -20.18 -5.07
CA GLU A 313 -17.87 -21.18 -4.44
C GLU A 313 -18.07 -20.90 -2.95
N VAL A 314 -17.02 -20.51 -2.24
CA VAL A 314 -17.07 -20.12 -0.83
C VAL A 314 -17.86 -18.83 -0.66
N LEU A 315 -17.53 -17.79 -1.45
CA LEU A 315 -18.22 -16.50 -1.38
C LEU A 315 -19.71 -16.61 -1.69
N ALA A 316 -20.10 -17.41 -2.71
CA ALA A 316 -21.49 -17.65 -3.05
C ALA A 316 -22.24 -18.41 -1.93
N ALA A 317 -21.58 -19.37 -1.28
CA ALA A 317 -22.15 -20.09 -0.14
C ALA A 317 -22.38 -19.14 1.06
N GLU A 318 -21.44 -18.25 1.36
CA GLU A 318 -21.58 -17.27 2.44
C GLU A 318 -22.66 -16.22 2.13
N LEU A 319 -22.78 -15.76 0.88
CA LEU A 319 -23.89 -14.90 0.43
C LEU A 319 -25.23 -15.61 0.57
N GLY A 320 -25.29 -16.91 0.20
CA GLY A 320 -26.47 -17.76 0.38
C GLY A 320 -26.88 -17.90 1.85
N ALA A 321 -25.91 -18.08 2.75
CA ALA A 321 -26.15 -18.10 4.21
C ALA A 321 -26.66 -16.74 4.71
N GLY A 322 -26.26 -15.63 4.07
CA GLY A 322 -26.75 -14.27 4.32
C GLY A 322 -28.11 -13.94 3.66
N GLY A 323 -28.73 -14.92 2.97
CA GLY A 323 -30.05 -14.78 2.34
C GLY A 323 -30.04 -14.29 0.89
N PHE A 324 -28.87 -14.20 0.24
CA PHE A 324 -28.74 -13.84 -1.17
C PHE A 324 -28.22 -15.03 -1.99
N ALA A 325 -29.11 -15.66 -2.74
CA ALA A 325 -28.76 -16.80 -3.59
C ALA A 325 -28.13 -16.33 -4.92
N VAL A 326 -26.90 -16.74 -5.16
CA VAL A 326 -26.16 -16.51 -6.40
C VAL A 326 -25.34 -17.76 -6.72
N THR A 327 -25.20 -18.10 -7.98
CA THR A 327 -24.32 -19.21 -8.38
C THR A 327 -22.85 -18.75 -8.34
N PRO A 328 -21.88 -19.67 -8.06
CA PRO A 328 -20.46 -19.34 -8.13
C PRO A 328 -20.03 -18.73 -9.47
N VAL A 329 -20.62 -19.22 -10.58
CA VAL A 329 -20.31 -18.72 -11.93
C VAL A 329 -20.80 -17.28 -12.13
N GLU A 330 -22.02 -16.96 -11.68
CA GLU A 330 -22.55 -15.60 -11.76
C GLU A 330 -21.74 -14.62 -10.88
N LEU A 331 -21.41 -15.05 -9.66
CA LEU A 331 -20.59 -14.25 -8.76
C LEU A 331 -19.19 -14.01 -9.35
N HIS A 332 -18.53 -15.07 -9.80
CA HIS A 332 -17.20 -14.94 -10.43
C HIS A 332 -17.25 -13.98 -11.61
N ALA A 333 -18.24 -14.10 -12.50
CA ALA A 333 -18.39 -13.18 -13.63
C ALA A 333 -18.59 -11.71 -13.21
N ALA A 334 -19.20 -11.44 -12.07
CA ALA A 334 -19.32 -10.09 -11.52
C ALA A 334 -17.99 -9.59 -10.91
N LEU A 335 -17.23 -10.49 -10.27
CA LEU A 335 -15.95 -10.13 -9.63
C LEU A 335 -14.81 -9.84 -10.63
N VAL A 336 -14.85 -10.45 -11.84
CA VAL A 336 -13.77 -10.33 -12.84
C VAL A 336 -14.15 -9.50 -14.07
N GLY A 337 -15.35 -8.92 -14.11
CA GLY A 337 -15.82 -8.13 -15.25
C GLY A 337 -14.89 -6.92 -15.53
N VAL A 338 -14.61 -6.67 -16.82
CA VAL A 338 -13.74 -5.58 -17.26
C VAL A 338 -14.57 -4.45 -17.82
N GLU A 339 -14.44 -3.27 -17.20
CA GLU A 339 -15.09 -2.04 -17.63
C GLU A 339 -14.16 -0.82 -17.42
N PRO A 340 -13.46 -0.36 -18.45
CA PRO A 340 -12.65 0.84 -18.34
C PRO A 340 -13.49 2.04 -17.89
N SER A 341 -13.11 2.64 -16.78
CA SER A 341 -13.80 3.79 -16.20
C SER A 341 -12.81 4.92 -15.89
N PRO A 342 -13.25 6.16 -15.67
CA PRO A 342 -12.34 7.23 -15.28
C PRO A 342 -11.79 7.05 -13.84
N ILE A 343 -12.41 6.21 -12.99
CA ILE A 343 -12.15 6.14 -11.54
C ILE A 343 -11.25 4.96 -11.19
N ARG A 344 -10.08 5.27 -10.63
CA ARG A 344 -9.06 4.28 -10.24
C ARG A 344 -9.54 3.28 -9.19
N VAL A 345 -10.20 3.76 -8.14
CA VAL A 345 -10.57 2.90 -7.00
C VAL A 345 -11.61 1.84 -7.36
N SER A 346 -12.35 2.03 -8.45
CA SER A 346 -13.33 1.08 -8.98
C SER A 346 -12.79 0.29 -10.18
N ALA A 347 -11.49 0.41 -10.50
CA ALA A 347 -10.91 -0.23 -11.67
C ALA A 347 -10.77 -1.75 -11.47
N ASP A 348 -11.07 -2.49 -12.53
CA ASP A 348 -10.85 -3.94 -12.58
C ASP A 348 -9.36 -4.31 -12.63
N PRO A 349 -8.99 -5.58 -12.40
CA PRO A 349 -7.58 -5.98 -12.35
C PRO A 349 -6.76 -5.69 -13.60
N LEU A 350 -7.40 -5.65 -14.78
CA LEU A 350 -6.73 -5.41 -16.06
C LEU A 350 -6.47 -3.92 -16.29
N THR A 351 -7.41 -3.05 -15.90
CA THR A 351 -7.31 -1.60 -16.10
C THR A 351 -6.58 -0.88 -14.97
N TYR A 352 -6.57 -1.43 -13.75
CA TYR A 352 -5.98 -0.79 -12.58
C TYR A 352 -4.51 -0.37 -12.74
N PRO A 353 -3.59 -1.21 -13.25
CA PRO A 353 -2.20 -0.77 -13.46
C PRO A 353 -2.06 0.39 -14.45
N LEU A 354 -2.93 0.48 -15.47
CA LEU A 354 -2.90 1.59 -16.43
C LEU A 354 -3.27 2.93 -15.76
N HIS A 355 -4.19 2.93 -14.80
CA HIS A 355 -4.45 4.11 -13.98
C HIS A 355 -3.20 4.57 -13.20
N ILE A 356 -2.38 3.63 -12.75
CA ILE A 356 -1.14 3.95 -12.04
C ILE A 356 -0.07 4.47 -13.00
N VAL A 357 0.04 3.90 -14.20
CA VAL A 357 0.94 4.42 -15.25
C VAL A 357 0.64 5.87 -15.56
N VAL A 358 -0.66 6.24 -15.71
CA VAL A 358 -1.07 7.65 -15.90
C VAL A 358 -0.50 8.54 -14.80
N ARG A 359 -0.68 8.14 -13.55
CA ARG A 359 -0.24 8.93 -12.39
C ARG A 359 1.27 9.02 -12.27
N PHE A 360 1.97 7.93 -12.52
CA PHE A 360 3.43 7.89 -12.51
C PHE A 360 4.04 8.82 -13.57
N GLU A 361 3.55 8.77 -14.81
CA GLU A 361 4.06 9.62 -15.89
C GLU A 361 3.82 11.10 -15.61
N LEU A 362 2.63 11.46 -15.09
CA LEU A 362 2.29 12.84 -14.77
C LEU A 362 3.03 13.35 -13.54
N GLU A 363 3.15 12.53 -12.49
CA GLU A 363 3.87 12.85 -11.27
C GLU A 363 5.35 13.11 -11.54
N LEU A 364 5.96 12.24 -12.33
CA LEU A 364 7.33 12.37 -12.76
C LEU A 364 7.56 13.66 -13.57
N ALA A 365 6.68 13.96 -14.53
CA ALA A 365 6.74 15.19 -15.33
C ALA A 365 6.53 16.45 -14.46
N LEU A 366 5.65 16.39 -13.46
CA LEU A 366 5.48 17.47 -12.48
C LEU A 366 6.74 17.69 -11.65
N ILE A 367 7.35 16.63 -11.12
CA ILE A 367 8.54 16.73 -10.25
C ILE A 367 9.78 17.14 -11.06
N ASP A 368 9.95 16.66 -12.28
CA ASP A 368 11.06 17.03 -13.16
C ASP A 368 10.88 18.45 -13.78
N GLY A 369 9.67 19.03 -13.72
CA GLY A 369 9.37 20.37 -14.26
C GLY A 369 9.06 20.38 -15.74
N GLU A 370 8.79 19.22 -16.32
CA GLU A 370 8.41 19.04 -17.71
C GLU A 370 6.92 19.33 -17.97
N LEU A 371 6.08 19.28 -16.89
CA LEU A 371 4.65 19.60 -16.93
C LEU A 371 4.36 20.75 -15.95
N ALA A 372 3.71 21.80 -16.44
CA ALA A 372 3.18 22.84 -15.58
C ALA A 372 1.88 22.38 -14.92
N VAL A 373 1.65 22.76 -13.65
CA VAL A 373 0.43 22.38 -12.92
C VAL A 373 -0.85 22.82 -13.64
N ALA A 374 -0.82 23.98 -14.30
CA ALA A 374 -1.98 24.49 -15.06
C ALA A 374 -2.38 23.57 -16.24
N ASP A 375 -1.44 22.79 -16.78
CA ASP A 375 -1.65 21.90 -17.94
C ASP A 375 -2.04 20.47 -17.50
N LEU A 376 -2.05 20.18 -16.20
CA LEU A 376 -2.33 18.85 -15.65
C LEU A 376 -3.68 18.26 -16.10
N PRO A 377 -4.82 19.00 -16.12
CA PRO A 377 -6.09 18.43 -16.58
C PRO A 377 -6.04 17.95 -18.04
N ALA A 378 -5.43 18.72 -18.91
CA ALA A 378 -5.30 18.37 -20.33
C ALA A 378 -4.38 17.14 -20.50
N ALA A 379 -3.23 17.12 -19.83
CA ALA A 379 -2.31 16.00 -19.84
C ALA A 379 -2.94 14.71 -19.28
N TRP A 380 -3.71 14.84 -18.16
CA TRP A 380 -4.47 13.73 -17.60
C TRP A 380 -5.45 13.13 -18.59
N ASN A 381 -6.29 13.95 -19.21
CA ASN A 381 -7.31 13.51 -20.16
C ASN A 381 -6.69 12.83 -21.37
N GLU A 382 -5.56 13.32 -21.87
CA GLU A 382 -4.82 12.69 -22.96
C GLU A 382 -4.28 11.31 -22.58
N GLN A 383 -3.69 11.17 -21.39
CA GLN A 383 -3.18 9.89 -20.90
C GLN A 383 -4.31 8.86 -20.68
N MET A 384 -5.44 9.29 -20.11
CA MET A 384 -6.62 8.43 -19.93
C MET A 384 -7.18 7.93 -21.25
N ARG A 385 -7.25 8.80 -22.25
CA ARG A 385 -7.68 8.41 -23.59
C ARG A 385 -6.68 7.44 -24.25
N ARG A 386 -5.38 7.73 -24.14
CA ARG A 386 -4.31 6.93 -24.75
C ARG A 386 -4.24 5.52 -24.16
N LEU A 387 -4.29 5.38 -22.83
CA LEU A 387 -4.02 4.11 -22.16
C LEU A 387 -5.30 3.28 -21.89
N LEU A 388 -6.41 3.94 -21.58
CA LEU A 388 -7.65 3.29 -21.17
C LEU A 388 -8.78 3.43 -22.21
N GLY A 389 -8.61 4.30 -23.21
CA GLY A 389 -9.68 4.60 -24.18
C GLY A 389 -10.89 5.28 -23.52
N VAL A 390 -10.68 6.01 -22.41
CA VAL A 390 -11.72 6.63 -21.61
C VAL A 390 -11.69 8.14 -21.78
N GLU A 391 -12.86 8.73 -22.06
CA GLU A 391 -13.07 10.18 -21.97
C GLU A 391 -13.38 10.56 -20.51
N VAL A 392 -12.71 11.60 -20.03
CA VAL A 392 -12.88 12.12 -18.67
C VAL A 392 -13.87 13.27 -18.70
N PRO A 393 -15.05 13.14 -18.11
CA PRO A 393 -16.14 14.13 -18.28
C PRO A 393 -15.95 15.40 -17.44
N SER A 394 -15.14 15.36 -16.38
CA SER A 394 -14.90 16.49 -15.49
C SER A 394 -13.57 16.30 -14.72
N ASP A 395 -13.02 17.39 -14.15
CA ASP A 395 -11.79 17.31 -13.36
C ASP A 395 -12.00 16.54 -12.05
N ALA A 396 -13.21 16.56 -11.48
CA ALA A 396 -13.58 15.78 -10.30
C ALA A 396 -13.51 14.27 -10.54
N LEU A 397 -13.79 13.82 -11.76
CA LEU A 397 -13.62 12.43 -12.21
C LEU A 397 -12.27 12.20 -12.91
N GLY A 398 -11.47 13.24 -13.04
CA GLY A 398 -10.13 13.25 -13.61
C GLY A 398 -9.05 13.48 -12.55
N CYS A 399 -8.26 14.53 -12.75
CA CYS A 399 -7.08 14.84 -11.93
C CYS A 399 -7.38 15.20 -10.46
N LEU A 400 -8.63 15.48 -10.11
CA LEU A 400 -9.07 15.75 -8.73
C LEU A 400 -9.56 14.48 -7.99
N GLN A 401 -9.58 13.31 -8.62
CA GLN A 401 -10.18 12.12 -8.00
C GLN A 401 -9.41 11.57 -6.79
N ASP A 402 -8.09 11.76 -6.74
CA ASP A 402 -7.21 11.21 -5.70
C ASP A 402 -6.74 12.29 -4.72
N VAL A 403 -6.71 11.94 -3.43
CA VAL A 403 -6.27 12.85 -2.36
C VAL A 403 -4.75 13.01 -2.27
N HIS A 404 -3.97 12.10 -2.84
CA HIS A 404 -2.53 11.96 -2.61
C HIS A 404 -1.74 13.25 -2.82
N TRP A 405 -1.88 13.87 -3.97
CA TRP A 405 -1.14 15.11 -4.30
C TRP A 405 -1.56 16.31 -3.44
N SER A 406 -2.80 16.32 -2.96
CA SER A 406 -3.26 17.38 -2.05
C SER A 406 -2.56 17.32 -0.70
N GLY A 407 -2.18 16.11 -0.27
CA GLY A 407 -1.38 15.86 0.93
C GLY A 407 0.14 15.88 0.71
N GLY A 408 0.60 16.11 -0.53
CA GLY A 408 2.03 16.08 -0.85
C GLY A 408 2.63 14.69 -1.03
N SER A 409 1.79 13.66 -1.17
CA SER A 409 2.24 12.25 -1.33
C SER A 409 2.67 11.96 -2.77
N PHE A 410 3.82 12.48 -3.20
CA PHE A 410 4.47 12.17 -4.48
C PHE A 410 5.38 10.95 -4.32
N GLY A 411 5.45 10.09 -5.36
CA GLY A 411 6.19 8.84 -5.32
C GLY A 411 5.40 7.65 -4.73
N TYR A 412 4.16 7.86 -4.27
CA TYR A 412 3.33 6.82 -3.68
C TYR A 412 2.68 5.89 -4.72
N PHE A 413 2.13 6.45 -5.80
CA PHE A 413 1.32 5.72 -6.77
C PHE A 413 1.98 4.48 -7.39
N PRO A 414 3.28 4.46 -7.68
CA PRO A 414 3.95 3.27 -8.21
C PRO A 414 3.73 2.01 -7.37
N SER A 415 3.66 2.14 -6.04
CA SER A 415 3.47 1.03 -5.10
C SER A 415 2.22 0.19 -5.42
N TYR A 416 1.16 0.81 -5.90
CA TYR A 416 -0.09 0.14 -6.24
C TYR A 416 0.03 -0.84 -7.43
N ALA A 417 0.68 -0.42 -8.52
CA ALA A 417 0.88 -1.30 -9.67
C ALA A 417 1.95 -2.34 -9.39
N LEU A 418 3.03 -1.95 -8.70
CA LEU A 418 4.06 -2.89 -8.25
C LEU A 418 3.45 -3.97 -7.35
N GLY A 419 2.52 -3.61 -6.47
CA GLY A 419 1.78 -4.57 -5.66
C GLY A 419 1.07 -5.63 -6.49
N CYS A 420 0.43 -5.24 -7.60
CA CYS A 420 -0.21 -6.20 -8.51
C CYS A 420 0.81 -7.15 -9.18
N LEU A 421 1.96 -6.63 -9.61
CA LEU A 421 3.01 -7.42 -10.27
C LEU A 421 3.66 -8.39 -9.29
N ILE A 422 4.04 -7.90 -8.11
CA ILE A 422 4.65 -8.69 -7.05
C ILE A 422 3.69 -9.79 -6.58
N ALA A 423 2.39 -9.48 -6.40
CA ALA A 423 1.37 -10.46 -6.04
C ALA A 423 1.30 -11.63 -7.04
N ALA A 424 1.28 -11.32 -8.33
CA ALA A 424 1.24 -12.34 -9.38
C ALA A 424 2.52 -13.20 -9.39
N GLN A 425 3.68 -12.59 -9.20
CA GLN A 425 4.96 -13.28 -9.17
C GLN A 425 5.11 -14.18 -7.93
N LEU A 426 4.68 -13.71 -6.76
CA LEU A 426 4.62 -14.50 -5.53
C LEU A 426 3.62 -15.67 -5.67
N TRP A 427 2.47 -15.42 -6.29
CA TRP A 427 1.47 -16.47 -6.54
C TRP A 427 2.03 -17.59 -7.41
N GLU A 428 2.72 -17.29 -8.50
CA GLU A 428 3.36 -18.31 -9.35
C GLU A 428 4.46 -19.07 -8.62
N ALA A 429 5.32 -18.37 -7.87
CA ALA A 429 6.38 -19.01 -7.10
C ALA A 429 5.82 -19.97 -6.05
N MET A 430 4.76 -19.54 -5.35
CA MET A 430 4.05 -20.39 -4.39
C MET A 430 3.47 -21.63 -5.07
N GLN A 431 2.77 -21.47 -6.20
CA GLN A 431 2.20 -22.62 -6.91
C GLN A 431 3.26 -23.56 -7.46
N ALA A 432 4.41 -23.07 -7.87
CA ALA A 432 5.53 -23.90 -8.33
C ALA A 432 6.11 -24.76 -7.19
N GLU A 433 6.10 -24.26 -5.96
CA GLU A 433 6.64 -24.95 -4.79
C GLU A 433 5.65 -25.92 -4.14
N ILE A 434 4.42 -25.43 -3.84
CA ILE A 434 3.41 -26.22 -3.09
C ILE A 434 2.28 -26.77 -3.95
N GLY A 435 2.36 -26.55 -5.27
CA GLY A 435 1.35 -27.01 -6.25
C GLY A 435 0.10 -26.11 -6.29
N PRO A 436 -0.80 -26.36 -7.28
CA PRO A 436 -2.06 -25.64 -7.40
C PRO A 436 -2.96 -25.82 -6.16
N ARG A 437 -3.67 -24.74 -5.78
CA ARG A 437 -4.49 -24.70 -4.55
C ARG A 437 -6.01 -24.60 -4.80
N GLU A 438 -6.48 -24.82 -6.04
CA GLU A 438 -7.89 -24.66 -6.40
C GLU A 438 -8.82 -25.51 -5.54
N GLU A 439 -8.42 -26.76 -5.23
CA GLU A 439 -9.25 -27.65 -4.41
C GLU A 439 -9.30 -27.20 -2.94
N ASP A 440 -8.20 -26.65 -2.43
CA ASP A 440 -8.17 -26.08 -1.10
C ASP A 440 -9.02 -24.79 -1.03
N LEU A 441 -8.92 -23.93 -2.05
CA LEU A 441 -9.73 -22.72 -2.17
C LEU A 441 -11.24 -23.04 -2.23
N ARG A 442 -11.67 -24.09 -2.95
CA ARG A 442 -13.06 -24.52 -2.96
C ARG A 442 -13.58 -24.88 -1.58
N ARG A 443 -12.73 -25.45 -0.75
CA ARG A 443 -13.07 -25.80 0.64
C ARG A 443 -12.92 -24.63 1.61
N GLY A 444 -12.36 -23.50 1.16
CA GLY A 444 -12.00 -22.37 2.00
C GLY A 444 -10.78 -22.64 2.91
N ASP A 445 -9.95 -23.65 2.56
CA ASP A 445 -8.70 -23.93 3.26
C ASP A 445 -7.57 -23.10 2.64
N VAL A 446 -7.22 -22.01 3.34
CA VAL A 446 -6.16 -21.09 2.94
C VAL A 446 -4.87 -21.27 3.74
N ALA A 447 -4.83 -22.21 4.67
CA ALA A 447 -3.68 -22.43 5.56
C ALA A 447 -2.35 -22.69 4.80
N PRO A 448 -2.32 -23.43 3.67
CA PRO A 448 -1.09 -23.58 2.89
C PRO A 448 -0.57 -22.26 2.34
N ILE A 449 -1.46 -21.36 1.86
CA ILE A 449 -1.12 -20.03 1.33
C ILE A 449 -0.56 -19.16 2.45
N GLN A 450 -1.29 -19.07 3.58
CA GLN A 450 -0.86 -18.29 4.75
C GLN A 450 0.51 -18.73 5.25
N ARG A 451 0.77 -20.05 5.30
CA ARG A 451 2.06 -20.60 5.74
C ARG A 451 3.18 -20.22 4.78
N TRP A 452 2.98 -20.41 3.48
CA TRP A 452 3.99 -20.07 2.49
C TRP A 452 4.35 -18.58 2.54
N LEU A 453 3.36 -17.69 2.57
CA LEU A 453 3.58 -16.25 2.71
C LEU A 453 4.31 -15.90 4.01
N GLY A 454 3.93 -16.54 5.13
CA GLY A 454 4.60 -16.36 6.41
C GLY A 454 6.08 -16.74 6.37
N GLU A 455 6.41 -17.86 5.73
CA GLU A 455 7.77 -18.40 5.66
C GLU A 455 8.66 -17.64 4.67
N HIS A 456 8.12 -17.19 3.52
CA HIS A 456 8.90 -16.63 2.42
C HIS A 456 8.90 -15.11 2.37
N VAL A 457 7.89 -14.44 2.96
CA VAL A 457 7.73 -12.98 2.89
C VAL A 457 7.57 -12.37 4.28
N HIS A 458 6.52 -12.73 5.01
CA HIS A 458 6.06 -11.95 6.15
C HIS A 458 7.03 -11.94 7.33
N ARG A 459 7.64 -13.08 7.65
CA ARG A 459 8.55 -13.22 8.80
C ARG A 459 9.73 -12.26 8.79
N TYR A 460 10.12 -11.78 7.62
CA TYR A 460 11.30 -10.92 7.48
C TYR A 460 11.07 -9.49 7.94
N GLY A 461 9.79 -9.04 8.05
CA GLY A 461 9.52 -7.66 8.37
C GLY A 461 10.30 -6.71 7.45
N ARG A 462 10.97 -5.70 8.02
CA ARG A 462 11.79 -4.71 7.28
C ARG A 462 13.28 -5.10 7.19
N ARG A 463 13.63 -6.36 7.38
CA ARG A 463 15.03 -6.84 7.25
C ARG A 463 15.56 -6.74 5.82
N LEU A 464 14.69 -6.87 4.82
CA LEU A 464 15.03 -6.74 3.40
C LEU A 464 14.15 -5.66 2.78
N ASP A 465 14.70 -4.91 1.83
CA ASP A 465 13.93 -4.00 0.99
C ASP A 465 13.14 -4.78 -0.09
N THR A 466 12.23 -4.13 -0.80
CA THR A 466 11.24 -4.76 -1.71
C THR A 466 11.84 -5.75 -2.71
N ILE A 467 12.83 -5.32 -3.49
CA ILE A 467 13.39 -6.15 -4.57
C ILE A 467 14.19 -7.32 -4.00
N PRO A 468 15.10 -7.12 -3.03
CA PRO A 468 15.77 -8.24 -2.37
C PRO A 468 14.83 -9.28 -1.74
N LEU A 469 13.72 -8.83 -1.12
CA LEU A 469 12.73 -9.75 -0.56
C LEU A 469 11.99 -10.53 -1.64
N LEU A 470 11.61 -9.88 -2.74
CA LEU A 470 10.98 -10.53 -3.89
C LEU A 470 11.91 -11.57 -4.52
N GLU A 471 13.18 -11.23 -4.75
CA GLU A 471 14.18 -12.14 -5.31
C GLU A 471 14.43 -13.32 -4.38
N GLN A 472 14.48 -13.12 -3.08
CA GLN A 472 14.63 -14.20 -2.10
C GLN A 472 13.40 -15.13 -2.11
N ALA A 473 12.18 -14.59 -2.20
CA ALA A 473 10.95 -15.38 -2.16
C ALA A 473 10.67 -16.13 -3.47
N THR A 474 11.13 -15.59 -4.63
CA THR A 474 10.74 -16.11 -5.95
C THR A 474 11.93 -16.63 -6.78
N GLY A 475 13.15 -16.31 -6.40
CA GLY A 475 14.37 -16.62 -7.17
C GLY A 475 14.56 -15.77 -8.42
N ARG A 476 13.74 -14.70 -8.61
CA ARG A 476 13.71 -13.87 -9.83
C ARG A 476 13.56 -12.40 -9.50
N ALA A 477 14.14 -11.54 -10.35
CA ALA A 477 13.88 -10.09 -10.33
C ALA A 477 12.41 -9.80 -10.67
N LEU A 478 12.00 -8.53 -10.54
CA LEU A 478 10.65 -8.09 -10.88
C LEU A 478 10.36 -8.23 -12.39
N GLU A 479 9.32 -8.99 -12.71
CA GLU A 479 8.85 -9.30 -14.08
C GLU A 479 7.36 -8.96 -14.24
N ILE A 480 6.93 -8.60 -15.45
CA ILE A 480 5.52 -8.35 -15.74
C ILE A 480 4.77 -9.60 -16.22
N GLU A 481 5.48 -10.61 -16.73
CA GLU A 481 4.90 -11.80 -17.33
C GLU A 481 3.96 -12.59 -16.41
N PRO A 482 4.27 -12.78 -15.11
CA PRO A 482 3.32 -13.40 -14.18
C PRO A 482 1.98 -12.67 -14.12
N PHE A 483 2.00 -11.34 -14.10
CA PHE A 483 0.79 -10.54 -14.11
C PHE A 483 0.05 -10.64 -15.44
N LEU A 484 0.75 -10.59 -16.58
CA LEU A 484 0.14 -10.76 -17.90
C LEU A 484 -0.54 -12.13 -18.04
N ARG A 485 0.07 -13.21 -17.51
CA ARG A 485 -0.57 -14.53 -17.47
C ARG A 485 -1.82 -14.58 -16.58
N TYR A 486 -1.80 -13.84 -15.47
CA TYR A 486 -2.97 -13.72 -14.61
C TYR A 486 -4.15 -13.02 -15.30
N VAL A 487 -3.91 -11.93 -16.04
CA VAL A 487 -4.98 -11.15 -16.67
C VAL A 487 -5.36 -11.62 -18.07
N ALA A 488 -4.54 -12.42 -18.76
CA ALA A 488 -4.82 -12.93 -20.11
C ALA A 488 -6.18 -13.65 -20.23
N PRO A 489 -6.61 -14.52 -19.26
CA PRO A 489 -7.93 -15.15 -19.32
C PRO A 489 -9.09 -14.16 -19.32
N LEU A 490 -8.94 -12.98 -18.75
CA LEU A 490 -9.96 -11.91 -18.75
C LEU A 490 -10.18 -11.36 -20.17
N ALA A 491 -9.15 -11.38 -21.01
CA ALA A 491 -9.24 -11.04 -22.44
C ALA A 491 -9.72 -12.20 -23.30
N GLY A 492 -9.90 -13.40 -22.73
CA GLY A 492 -10.41 -14.58 -23.44
C GLY A 492 -9.33 -15.41 -24.12
N GLY A 493 -8.11 -15.37 -23.61
CA GLY A 493 -6.96 -16.18 -24.02
C GLY A 493 -7.00 -17.59 -23.44
#